data_381814d3369e46632dc9dbd97a543be0
#
_entry.id   381814d3369e46632dc9dbd97a543be0
#
_cell.length_a   1.000
_cell.length_b   1.000
_cell.length_c   1.000
_cell.angle_alpha   90.00
_cell.angle_beta   90.00
_cell.angle_gamma   90.00
#
_symmetry.space_group_name_H-M   'P 1'
#
loop_
_entity.id
_entity.type
_entity.pdbx_description
1 polymer ?
#
loop_
_entity_poly.entity_id
_entity_poly.type
_entity_poly.pdbx_seq_one_letter_code
_entity_poly.pdbx_strand_id
1 'polypeptide(L)'
;MKHLLLTTIAAVLLVGTAFADPINDSAFGGDVAGVQTELDKGTDVNAKREDGSTPLHGAAEGGHEEIVKLLIAAGADLHATTVPMLGGGGWTPLHSAARQGHRGIVELLIEKGTDVNAMDSSGKSALHDAALEGHKEIVELLIIKGADLNAESGYYGTPLHVAAGIGHKEIVELLIANGANVNVKDGFGRTPLDAAELVYEWDSTEAKAAKKNIADVIRKHQLIPRLTYSRELSGFSFTAKDAKTYVVEVTQDFKQWGDLETIEGTGKQVKFIDPRQPKMPFKRNFYRVKVVE
;
A
#
# COMPACT_ATOMS: atom_id res chain seq x y z
N MET A 1 4.76 -61.87 17.64
CA MET A 1 4.25 -60.60 18.23
C MET A 1 5.24 -59.41 18.15
N LYS A 2 6.58 -59.60 18.31
CA LYS A 2 7.54 -58.49 18.25
C LYS A 2 7.72 -57.86 16.84
N HIS A 3 7.55 -58.64 15.76
CA HIS A 3 7.66 -58.12 14.38
C HIS A 3 6.44 -57.30 13.94
N LEU A 4 5.26 -57.56 14.47
CA LEU A 4 4.05 -56.81 14.12
C LEU A 4 4.03 -55.41 14.75
N LEU A 5 4.67 -55.25 15.94
CA LEU A 5 4.76 -53.94 16.61
C LEU A 5 5.74 -52.99 15.94
N LEU A 6 6.84 -53.53 15.36
CA LEU A 6 7.84 -52.71 14.65
C LEU A 6 7.30 -52.16 13.31
N THR A 7 6.47 -52.96 12.61
CA THR A 7 5.87 -52.52 11.35
C THR A 7 4.78 -51.46 11.56
N THR A 8 4.00 -51.54 12.66
CA THR A 8 3.01 -50.51 13.00
C THR A 8 3.63 -49.21 13.47
N ILE A 9 4.74 -49.24 14.19
CA ILE A 9 5.47 -48.02 14.62
C ILE A 9 6.13 -47.37 13.40
N ALA A 10 6.72 -48.14 12.47
CA ALA A 10 7.27 -47.61 11.22
C ALA A 10 6.19 -47.03 10.32
N ALA A 11 4.99 -47.64 10.25
CA ALA A 11 3.86 -47.12 9.47
C ALA A 11 3.28 -45.84 10.07
N VAL A 12 3.23 -45.74 11.42
CA VAL A 12 2.75 -44.52 12.10
C VAL A 12 3.75 -43.38 11.96
N LEU A 13 5.08 -43.68 11.95
CA LEU A 13 6.11 -42.70 11.67
C LEU A 13 6.12 -42.24 10.19
N LEU A 14 5.80 -43.17 9.25
CA LEU A 14 5.69 -42.81 7.83
C LEU A 14 4.42 -41.96 7.54
N VAL A 15 3.30 -42.22 8.25
CA VAL A 15 2.10 -41.40 8.08
C VAL A 15 2.27 -40.00 8.68
N GLY A 16 3.08 -39.85 9.73
CA GLY A 16 3.45 -38.54 10.30
C GLY A 16 4.35 -37.68 9.41
N THR A 17 5.05 -38.28 8.45
CA THR A 17 5.93 -37.55 7.51
C THR A 17 5.28 -37.26 6.16
N ALA A 18 4.06 -37.78 5.90
CA ALA A 18 3.36 -37.64 4.62
C ALA A 18 2.76 -36.24 4.39
N PHE A 19 2.83 -35.31 5.39
CA PHE A 19 2.34 -33.93 5.30
C PHE A 19 3.41 -32.89 5.67
N ALA A 20 4.67 -33.33 5.84
CA ALA A 20 5.76 -32.38 6.06
C ALA A 20 6.16 -31.79 4.72
N ASP A 21 6.17 -30.49 4.64
CA ASP A 21 6.64 -29.68 3.50
C ASP A 21 7.99 -29.05 3.90
N PRO A 22 9.10 -29.83 3.93
CA PRO A 22 10.31 -29.49 4.66
C PRO A 22 10.92 -28.14 4.23
N ILE A 23 10.83 -27.84 2.92
CA ILE A 23 11.37 -26.57 2.40
C ILE A 23 10.50 -25.39 2.83
N ASN A 24 9.17 -25.54 2.81
CA ASN A 24 8.24 -24.50 3.27
C ASN A 24 8.36 -24.27 4.78
N ASP A 25 8.45 -25.34 5.56
CA ASP A 25 8.59 -25.27 7.03
C ASP A 25 9.91 -24.64 7.43
N SER A 26 11.03 -25.01 6.78
CA SER A 26 12.34 -24.43 6.98
C SER A 26 12.35 -22.95 6.58
N ALA A 27 11.71 -22.60 5.46
CA ALA A 27 11.65 -21.23 4.97
C ALA A 27 10.85 -20.30 5.92
N PHE A 28 9.71 -20.76 6.40
CA PHE A 28 8.90 -20.02 7.36
C PHE A 28 9.58 -19.92 8.74
N GLY A 29 10.25 -21.01 9.16
CA GLY A 29 10.94 -21.08 10.45
C GLY A 29 12.30 -20.39 10.50
N GLY A 30 12.84 -19.91 9.38
CA GLY A 30 14.14 -19.24 9.33
C GLY A 30 15.34 -20.20 9.32
N ASP A 31 15.13 -21.48 9.01
CA ASP A 31 16.19 -22.48 8.94
C ASP A 31 16.90 -22.44 7.56
N VAL A 32 17.91 -21.59 7.44
CA VAL A 32 18.71 -21.45 6.21
C VAL A 32 19.36 -22.77 5.81
N ALA A 33 19.89 -23.54 6.78
CA ALA A 33 20.56 -24.81 6.51
C ALA A 33 19.56 -25.87 6.03
N GLY A 34 18.34 -25.89 6.58
CA GLY A 34 17.24 -26.73 6.14
C GLY A 34 16.82 -26.42 4.72
N VAL A 35 16.61 -25.15 4.37
CA VAL A 35 16.28 -24.72 3.00
C VAL A 35 17.38 -25.13 2.03
N GLN A 36 18.68 -24.87 2.34
CA GLN A 36 19.78 -25.27 1.48
C GLN A 36 19.81 -26.79 1.29
N THR A 37 19.62 -27.56 2.36
CA THR A 37 19.60 -29.02 2.30
C THR A 37 18.50 -29.54 1.37
N GLU A 38 17.30 -28.93 1.41
CA GLU A 38 16.20 -29.34 0.55
C GLU A 38 16.46 -28.96 -0.93
N LEU A 39 17.05 -27.81 -1.18
CA LEU A 39 17.46 -27.40 -2.53
C LEU A 39 18.54 -28.34 -3.10
N ASP A 40 19.52 -28.73 -2.28
CA ASP A 40 20.59 -29.67 -2.69
C ASP A 40 20.06 -31.09 -3.01
N LYS A 41 18.93 -31.47 -2.39
CA LYS A 41 18.22 -32.74 -2.73
C LYS A 41 17.40 -32.61 -4.02
N GLY A 42 17.29 -31.41 -4.61
CA GLY A 42 16.47 -31.15 -5.79
C GLY A 42 14.99 -30.94 -5.50
N THR A 43 14.63 -30.62 -4.24
CA THR A 43 13.26 -30.22 -3.89
C THR A 43 12.86 -28.98 -4.69
N ASP A 44 11.65 -28.97 -5.22
CA ASP A 44 11.13 -27.84 -6.00
C ASP A 44 11.10 -26.57 -5.15
N VAL A 45 11.88 -25.55 -5.59
CA VAL A 45 11.92 -24.23 -4.93
C VAL A 45 10.56 -23.54 -4.89
N ASN A 46 9.63 -23.94 -5.77
CA ASN A 46 8.28 -23.45 -5.89
C ASN A 46 7.22 -24.43 -5.34
N ALA A 47 7.64 -25.41 -4.52
CA ALA A 47 6.73 -26.36 -3.90
C ALA A 47 5.59 -25.63 -3.18
N LYS A 48 4.34 -26.02 -3.49
CA LYS A 48 3.14 -25.36 -2.96
C LYS A 48 2.52 -26.15 -1.83
N ARG A 49 2.19 -25.48 -0.75
CA ARG A 49 1.31 -25.99 0.29
C ARG A 49 -0.15 -26.07 -0.20
N GLU A 50 -1.04 -26.63 0.59
CA GLU A 50 -2.47 -26.73 0.27
C GLU A 50 -3.13 -25.37 0.03
N ASP A 51 -2.67 -24.33 0.74
CA ASP A 51 -3.10 -22.94 0.57
C ASP A 51 -2.43 -22.22 -0.61
N GLY A 52 -1.60 -22.93 -1.39
CA GLY A 52 -0.85 -22.40 -2.52
C GLY A 52 0.39 -21.61 -2.13
N SER A 53 0.69 -21.45 -0.85
CA SER A 53 1.92 -20.76 -0.40
C SER A 53 3.17 -21.53 -0.81
N THR A 54 4.21 -20.80 -1.22
CA THR A 54 5.53 -21.33 -1.59
C THR A 54 6.55 -21.02 -0.49
N PRO A 55 7.75 -21.63 -0.50
CA PRO A 55 8.83 -21.28 0.43
C PRO A 55 9.11 -19.78 0.48
N LEU A 56 9.00 -19.08 -0.67
CA LEU A 56 9.21 -17.64 -0.74
C LEU A 56 8.13 -16.85 0.03
N HIS A 57 6.88 -17.30 0.02
CA HIS A 57 5.84 -16.69 0.87
C HIS A 57 6.18 -16.86 2.36
N GLY A 58 6.56 -18.07 2.76
CA GLY A 58 6.93 -18.36 4.14
C GLY A 58 8.13 -17.54 4.62
N ALA A 59 9.20 -17.46 3.83
CA ALA A 59 10.36 -16.65 4.15
C ALA A 59 10.05 -15.16 4.20
N ALA A 60 9.19 -14.67 3.28
CA ALA A 60 8.74 -13.28 3.24
C ALA A 60 7.87 -12.91 4.44
N GLU A 61 6.99 -13.81 4.87
CA GLU A 61 6.15 -13.66 6.05
C GLU A 61 6.95 -13.72 7.35
N GLY A 62 7.92 -14.66 7.43
CA GLY A 62 8.80 -14.81 8.60
C GLY A 62 9.89 -13.75 8.75
N GLY A 63 10.10 -12.91 7.73
CA GLY A 63 11.15 -11.87 7.76
C GLY A 63 12.57 -12.38 7.51
N HIS A 64 12.71 -13.55 6.88
CA HIS A 64 13.99 -14.24 6.71
C HIS A 64 14.70 -13.83 5.41
N GLU A 65 15.31 -12.63 5.40
CA GLU A 65 15.91 -12.01 4.22
C GLU A 65 17.00 -12.89 3.55
N GLU A 66 17.80 -13.62 4.34
CA GLU A 66 18.82 -14.53 3.81
C GLU A 66 18.18 -15.68 3.02
N ILE A 67 17.09 -16.26 3.54
CA ILE A 67 16.33 -17.30 2.87
C ILE A 67 15.65 -16.76 1.60
N VAL A 68 15.09 -15.56 1.67
CA VAL A 68 14.53 -14.89 0.47
C VAL A 68 15.58 -14.77 -0.63
N LYS A 69 16.80 -14.32 -0.30
CA LYS A 69 17.92 -14.24 -1.26
C LYS A 69 18.29 -15.60 -1.82
N LEU A 70 18.35 -16.61 -0.98
CA LEU A 70 18.67 -17.99 -1.36
C LEU A 70 17.63 -18.56 -2.31
N LEU A 71 16.34 -18.43 -1.99
CA LEU A 71 15.22 -18.92 -2.81
C LEU A 71 15.17 -18.20 -4.17
N ILE A 72 15.38 -16.88 -4.20
CA ILE A 72 15.45 -16.09 -5.44
C ILE A 72 16.62 -16.58 -6.31
N ALA A 73 17.78 -16.82 -5.72
CA ALA A 73 18.94 -17.35 -6.44
C ALA A 73 18.70 -18.76 -7.01
N ALA A 74 17.87 -19.56 -6.33
CA ALA A 74 17.45 -20.88 -6.78
C ALA A 74 16.30 -20.86 -7.82
N GLY A 75 15.79 -19.66 -8.19
CA GLY A 75 14.74 -19.51 -9.22
C GLY A 75 13.31 -19.52 -8.66
N ALA A 76 13.11 -19.09 -7.43
CA ALA A 76 11.77 -18.94 -6.86
C ALA A 76 10.92 -17.96 -7.69
N ASP A 77 9.66 -18.33 -7.90
CA ASP A 77 8.67 -17.49 -8.58
C ASP A 77 8.22 -16.33 -7.67
N LEU A 78 8.64 -15.12 -8.04
CA LEU A 78 8.31 -13.88 -7.32
C LEU A 78 6.84 -13.50 -7.44
N HIS A 79 6.12 -14.05 -8.41
CA HIS A 79 4.72 -13.76 -8.73
C HIS A 79 3.77 -14.90 -8.30
N ALA A 80 4.30 -15.93 -7.66
CA ALA A 80 3.47 -17.01 -7.14
C ALA A 80 2.37 -16.43 -6.23
N THR A 81 1.17 -16.99 -6.33
CA THR A 81 0.03 -16.55 -5.52
C THR A 81 -0.53 -17.70 -4.70
N THR A 82 -0.96 -17.39 -3.49
CA THR A 82 -1.76 -18.31 -2.67
C THR A 82 -3.11 -18.57 -3.30
N VAL A 83 -3.77 -19.69 -2.94
CA VAL A 83 -5.12 -19.97 -3.45
C VAL A 83 -6.13 -19.02 -2.82
N PRO A 84 -7.13 -18.54 -3.59
CA PRO A 84 -8.24 -17.79 -3.03
C PRO A 84 -9.05 -18.68 -2.07
N MET A 85 -9.15 -18.25 -0.81
CA MET A 85 -10.04 -18.88 0.19
C MET A 85 -11.16 -17.91 0.55
N LEU A 86 -12.21 -18.40 1.22
CA LEU A 86 -13.29 -17.55 1.72
C LEU A 86 -12.70 -16.47 2.65
N GLY A 87 -12.73 -15.23 2.19
CA GLY A 87 -12.23 -14.07 2.94
C GLY A 87 -10.79 -13.63 2.66
N GLY A 88 -10.08 -14.24 1.68
CA GLY A 88 -8.73 -13.82 1.31
C GLY A 88 -8.01 -14.80 0.37
N GLY A 89 -6.74 -14.54 0.09
CA GLY A 89 -5.88 -15.33 -0.78
C GLY A 89 -5.45 -14.56 -2.03
N GLY A 90 -4.73 -15.23 -2.94
CA GLY A 90 -4.11 -14.53 -4.08
C GLY A 90 -2.94 -13.65 -3.66
N TRP A 91 -2.41 -13.83 -2.46
CA TRP A 91 -1.27 -13.05 -1.95
C TRP A 91 0.00 -13.46 -2.68
N THR A 92 0.80 -12.47 -3.03
CA THR A 92 2.18 -12.68 -3.47
C THR A 92 3.14 -12.59 -2.29
N PRO A 93 4.40 -13.02 -2.42
CA PRO A 93 5.42 -12.81 -1.38
C PRO A 93 5.55 -11.33 -0.97
N LEU A 94 5.30 -10.38 -1.90
CA LEU A 94 5.31 -8.95 -1.60
C LEU A 94 4.19 -8.55 -0.63
N HIS A 95 2.98 -9.10 -0.78
CA HIS A 95 1.87 -8.87 0.17
C HIS A 95 2.26 -9.40 1.56
N SER A 96 2.82 -10.62 1.64
CA SER A 96 3.25 -11.22 2.90
C SER A 96 4.29 -10.33 3.62
N ALA A 97 5.33 -9.90 2.89
CA ALA A 97 6.37 -9.04 3.46
C ALA A 97 5.85 -7.65 3.89
N ALA A 98 4.98 -7.05 3.06
CA ALA A 98 4.41 -5.73 3.36
C ALA A 98 3.48 -5.75 4.57
N ARG A 99 2.67 -6.79 4.70
CA ARG A 99 1.76 -7.00 5.82
C ARG A 99 2.50 -7.19 7.15
N GLN A 100 3.61 -7.94 7.13
CA GLN A 100 4.39 -8.26 8.35
C GLN A 100 5.43 -7.19 8.70
N GLY A 101 5.59 -6.14 7.90
CA GLY A 101 6.50 -5.04 8.22
C GLY A 101 7.96 -5.29 7.80
N HIS A 102 8.23 -6.25 6.93
CA HIS A 102 9.60 -6.62 6.54
C HIS A 102 10.14 -5.76 5.41
N ARG A 103 10.47 -4.49 5.71
CA ARG A 103 10.90 -3.47 4.76
C ARG A 103 12.04 -3.93 3.84
N GLY A 104 13.07 -4.59 4.39
CA GLY A 104 14.22 -5.08 3.60
C GLY A 104 13.81 -6.10 2.54
N ILE A 105 12.85 -6.99 2.87
CA ILE A 105 12.32 -7.98 1.94
C ILE A 105 11.44 -7.31 0.88
N VAL A 106 10.60 -6.35 1.26
CA VAL A 106 9.81 -5.55 0.30
C VAL A 106 10.72 -4.88 -0.72
N GLU A 107 11.79 -4.22 -0.26
CA GLU A 107 12.77 -3.57 -1.14
C GLU A 107 13.43 -4.56 -2.08
N LEU A 108 13.90 -5.68 -1.54
CA LEU A 108 14.55 -6.75 -2.31
C LEU A 108 13.63 -7.34 -3.38
N LEU A 109 12.38 -7.68 -3.05
CA LEU A 109 11.42 -8.24 -3.99
C LEU A 109 11.15 -7.28 -5.15
N ILE A 110 10.94 -5.99 -4.87
CA ILE A 110 10.70 -4.98 -5.90
C ILE A 110 11.94 -4.79 -6.79
N GLU A 111 13.15 -4.78 -6.22
CA GLU A 111 14.41 -4.71 -6.98
C GLU A 111 14.62 -5.93 -7.90
N LYS A 112 14.05 -7.08 -7.54
CA LYS A 112 14.07 -8.29 -8.36
C LYS A 112 12.95 -8.34 -9.40
N GLY A 113 12.09 -7.31 -9.48
CA GLY A 113 11.10 -7.15 -10.54
C GLY A 113 9.70 -7.62 -10.18
N THR A 114 9.38 -7.77 -8.89
CA THR A 114 7.99 -8.01 -8.48
C THR A 114 7.13 -6.81 -8.85
N ASP A 115 5.93 -7.05 -9.35
CA ASP A 115 4.95 -5.99 -9.62
C ASP A 115 4.48 -5.37 -8.29
N VAL A 116 4.84 -4.10 -8.08
CA VAL A 116 4.46 -3.32 -6.90
C VAL A 116 2.95 -3.12 -6.79
N ASN A 117 2.23 -3.22 -7.91
CA ASN A 117 0.78 -3.03 -8.02
C ASN A 117 0.01 -4.35 -8.13
N ALA A 118 0.68 -5.50 -7.93
CA ALA A 118 -0.02 -6.78 -7.88
C ALA A 118 -1.17 -6.74 -6.87
N MET A 119 -2.32 -7.28 -7.25
CA MET A 119 -3.52 -7.31 -6.41
C MET A 119 -3.81 -8.74 -5.93
N ASP A 120 -4.23 -8.86 -4.68
CA ASP A 120 -4.77 -10.10 -4.13
C ASP A 120 -6.19 -10.38 -4.68
N SER A 121 -6.80 -11.50 -4.27
CA SER A 121 -8.16 -11.89 -4.71
C SER A 121 -9.27 -10.94 -4.22
N SER A 122 -8.99 -10.06 -3.26
CA SER A 122 -9.90 -9.02 -2.78
C SER A 122 -9.64 -7.65 -3.41
N GLY A 123 -8.67 -7.56 -4.32
CA GLY A 123 -8.25 -6.32 -4.97
C GLY A 123 -7.30 -5.46 -4.12
N LYS A 124 -6.73 -6.00 -3.03
CA LYS A 124 -5.74 -5.28 -2.23
C LYS A 124 -4.36 -5.41 -2.87
N SER A 125 -3.60 -4.32 -2.86
CA SER A 125 -2.17 -4.31 -3.16
C SER A 125 -1.33 -4.34 -1.87
N ALA A 126 -0.03 -4.56 -1.99
CA ALA A 126 0.90 -4.47 -0.87
C ALA A 126 0.82 -3.12 -0.12
N LEU A 127 0.47 -2.03 -0.83
CA LEU A 127 0.24 -0.72 -0.21
C LEU A 127 -0.99 -0.71 0.72
N HIS A 128 -2.06 -1.45 0.37
CA HIS A 128 -3.21 -1.63 1.27
C HIS A 128 -2.81 -2.38 2.53
N ASP A 129 -2.03 -3.46 2.40
CA ASP A 129 -1.61 -4.26 3.53
C ASP A 129 -0.67 -3.47 4.46
N ALA A 130 0.31 -2.75 3.92
CA ALA A 130 1.17 -1.87 4.71
C ALA A 130 0.39 -0.73 5.41
N ALA A 131 -0.62 -0.17 4.72
CA ALA A 131 -1.48 0.87 5.28
C ALA A 131 -2.43 0.33 6.37
N LEU A 132 -2.87 -0.92 6.26
CA LEU A 132 -3.72 -1.61 7.23
C LEU A 132 -2.97 -1.87 8.55
N GLU A 133 -1.74 -2.37 8.43
CA GLU A 133 -0.94 -2.78 9.59
C GLU A 133 -0.12 -1.61 10.19
N GLY A 134 -0.14 -0.43 9.55
CA GLY A 134 0.53 0.76 10.07
C GLY A 134 2.02 0.86 9.76
N HIS A 135 2.51 0.14 8.77
CA HIS A 135 3.94 0.11 8.39
C HIS A 135 4.34 1.31 7.54
N LYS A 136 4.49 2.46 8.18
CA LYS A 136 4.77 3.75 7.54
C LYS A 136 5.99 3.71 6.61
N GLU A 137 7.10 3.13 7.04
CA GLU A 137 8.34 3.06 6.27
C GLU A 137 8.20 2.20 5.01
N ILE A 138 7.29 1.20 5.02
CA ILE A 138 6.94 0.40 3.85
C ILE A 138 6.03 1.20 2.92
N VAL A 139 5.06 1.94 3.47
CA VAL A 139 4.21 2.84 2.68
C VAL A 139 5.07 3.86 1.93
N GLU A 140 6.04 4.51 2.61
CA GLU A 140 7.00 5.43 1.98
C GLU A 140 7.78 4.76 0.85
N LEU A 141 8.30 3.56 1.09
CA LEU A 141 9.05 2.79 0.10
C LEU A 141 8.18 2.44 -1.12
N LEU A 142 6.97 1.92 -0.90
CA LEU A 142 6.05 1.55 -1.97
C LEU A 142 5.65 2.76 -2.83
N ILE A 143 5.43 3.93 -2.22
CA ILE A 143 5.17 5.19 -2.93
C ILE A 143 6.35 5.55 -3.83
N ILE A 144 7.58 5.52 -3.30
CA ILE A 144 8.80 5.82 -4.07
C ILE A 144 8.98 4.85 -5.25
N LYS A 145 8.59 3.59 -5.07
CA LYS A 145 8.69 2.54 -6.09
C LYS A 145 7.49 2.52 -7.07
N GLY A 146 6.57 3.50 -6.97
CA GLY A 146 5.50 3.72 -7.94
C GLY A 146 4.22 2.94 -7.67
N ALA A 147 3.93 2.61 -6.41
CA ALA A 147 2.65 2.04 -6.03
C ALA A 147 1.50 3.00 -6.35
N ASP A 148 0.39 2.45 -6.87
CA ASP A 148 -0.82 3.22 -7.12
C ASP A 148 -1.52 3.58 -5.80
N LEU A 149 -1.50 4.87 -5.46
CA LEU A 149 -2.12 5.41 -4.24
C LEU A 149 -3.64 5.32 -4.25
N ASN A 150 -4.23 5.13 -5.42
CA ASN A 150 -5.66 5.11 -5.64
C ASN A 150 -6.15 3.73 -6.11
N ALA A 151 -5.33 2.69 -5.99
CA ALA A 151 -5.74 1.32 -6.25
C ALA A 151 -7.01 1.02 -5.43
N GLU A 152 -8.05 0.49 -6.09
CA GLU A 152 -9.36 0.27 -5.47
C GLU A 152 -9.57 -1.22 -5.16
N SER A 153 -9.75 -1.54 -3.89
CA SER A 153 -10.33 -2.80 -3.46
C SER A 153 -11.83 -2.59 -3.22
N GLY A 154 -12.66 -3.44 -3.83
CA GLY A 154 -14.12 -3.27 -3.76
C GLY A 154 -14.68 -3.17 -2.35
N TYR A 155 -14.10 -3.93 -1.41
CA TYR A 155 -14.52 -3.93 0.00
C TYR A 155 -13.75 -2.92 0.85
N TYR A 156 -12.44 -2.81 0.64
CA TYR A 156 -11.55 -2.00 1.48
C TYR A 156 -11.38 -0.56 0.99
N GLY A 157 -11.84 -0.26 -0.23
CA GLY A 157 -11.61 1.02 -0.87
C GLY A 157 -10.16 1.19 -1.29
N THR A 158 -9.60 2.40 -1.12
CA THR A 158 -8.19 2.70 -1.40
C THR A 158 -7.32 2.54 -0.15
N PRO A 159 -5.97 2.52 -0.26
CA PRO A 159 -5.08 2.55 0.90
C PRO A 159 -5.41 3.68 1.89
N LEU A 160 -5.88 4.83 1.37
CA LEU A 160 -6.30 5.96 2.20
C LEU A 160 -7.57 5.66 3.02
N HIS A 161 -8.54 4.91 2.48
CA HIS A 161 -9.71 4.46 3.25
C HIS A 161 -9.28 3.56 4.41
N VAL A 162 -8.39 2.62 4.13
CA VAL A 162 -7.88 1.66 5.12
C VAL A 162 -7.16 2.39 6.26
N ALA A 163 -6.17 3.22 5.93
CA ALA A 163 -5.40 3.98 6.91
C ALA A 163 -6.30 4.90 7.76
N ALA A 164 -7.28 5.55 7.12
CA ALA A 164 -8.21 6.46 7.80
C ALA A 164 -9.16 5.71 8.75
N GLY A 165 -9.68 4.55 8.32
CA GLY A 165 -10.61 3.74 9.11
C GLY A 165 -9.96 3.09 10.33
N ILE A 166 -8.68 2.71 10.25
CA ILE A 166 -7.91 2.14 11.38
C ILE A 166 -7.41 3.24 12.31
N GLY A 167 -7.02 4.42 11.79
CA GLY A 167 -6.52 5.52 12.61
C GLY A 167 -5.01 5.79 12.44
N HIS A 168 -4.40 5.33 11.36
CA HIS A 168 -2.97 5.54 11.07
C HIS A 168 -2.71 6.93 10.49
N LYS A 169 -2.69 7.94 11.36
CA LYS A 169 -2.62 9.37 11.00
C LYS A 169 -1.42 9.70 10.10
N GLU A 170 -0.23 9.25 10.46
CA GLU A 170 1.00 9.54 9.72
C GLU A 170 0.96 8.96 8.30
N ILE A 171 0.32 7.80 8.12
CA ILE A 171 0.11 7.17 6.81
C ILE A 171 -0.92 7.96 6.00
N VAL A 172 -2.00 8.42 6.63
CA VAL A 172 -3.01 9.29 5.98
C VAL A 172 -2.34 10.57 5.47
N GLU A 173 -1.56 11.25 6.31
CA GLU A 173 -0.84 12.47 5.93
C GLU A 173 0.14 12.21 4.78
N LEU A 174 0.86 11.08 4.83
CA LEU A 174 1.80 10.66 3.81
C LEU A 174 1.11 10.39 2.47
N LEU A 175 0.04 9.61 2.46
CA LEU A 175 -0.73 9.30 1.25
C LEU A 175 -1.30 10.57 0.61
N ILE A 176 -1.90 11.46 1.40
CA ILE A 176 -2.45 12.73 0.93
C ILE A 176 -1.35 13.63 0.36
N ALA A 177 -0.21 13.76 1.05
CA ALA A 177 0.93 14.57 0.60
C ALA A 177 1.48 14.09 -0.74
N ASN A 178 1.36 12.80 -1.06
CA ASN A 178 1.78 12.21 -2.33
C ASN A 178 0.66 12.12 -3.38
N GLY A 179 -0.51 12.72 -3.13
CA GLY A 179 -1.57 12.87 -4.13
C GLY A 179 -2.67 11.82 -4.11
N ALA A 180 -2.81 11.06 -3.02
CA ALA A 180 -3.97 10.18 -2.85
C ALA A 180 -5.29 10.97 -2.95
N ASN A 181 -6.27 10.39 -3.62
CA ASN A 181 -7.56 11.04 -3.82
C ASN A 181 -8.45 10.90 -2.60
N VAL A 182 -8.65 12.00 -1.88
CA VAL A 182 -9.48 12.06 -0.66
C VAL A 182 -11.00 11.93 -0.90
N ASN A 183 -11.45 11.89 -2.15
CA ASN A 183 -12.87 11.86 -2.52
C ASN A 183 -13.31 10.58 -3.25
N VAL A 184 -12.43 9.58 -3.36
CA VAL A 184 -12.81 8.27 -3.93
C VAL A 184 -13.84 7.63 -3.02
N LYS A 185 -14.77 6.89 -3.61
CA LYS A 185 -15.77 6.11 -2.86
C LYS A 185 -15.42 4.63 -2.91
N ASP A 186 -15.48 3.97 -1.76
CA ASP A 186 -15.37 2.51 -1.67
C ASP A 186 -16.61 1.80 -2.25
N GLY A 187 -16.62 0.48 -2.23
CA GLY A 187 -17.75 -0.33 -2.70
C GLY A 187 -19.07 -0.12 -1.93
N PHE A 188 -19.03 0.55 -0.78
CA PHE A 188 -20.22 0.96 0.01
C PHE A 188 -20.61 2.41 -0.21
N GLY A 189 -19.92 3.12 -1.12
CA GLY A 189 -20.14 4.53 -1.41
C GLY A 189 -19.52 5.49 -0.38
N ARG A 190 -18.67 5.03 0.53
CA ARG A 190 -18.02 5.81 1.58
C ARG A 190 -16.72 6.43 1.05
N THR A 191 -16.43 7.65 1.46
CA THR A 191 -15.16 8.33 1.24
C THR A 191 -14.15 7.99 2.37
N PRO A 192 -12.84 8.27 2.22
CA PRO A 192 -11.87 8.17 3.31
C PRO A 192 -12.26 8.98 4.55
N LEU A 193 -12.97 10.11 4.37
CA LEU A 193 -13.53 10.86 5.48
C LEU A 193 -14.61 10.07 6.23
N ASP A 194 -15.55 9.47 5.49
CA ASP A 194 -16.58 8.63 6.09
C ASP A 194 -15.96 7.45 6.84
N ALA A 195 -14.86 6.86 6.31
CA ALA A 195 -14.12 5.79 6.99
C ALA A 195 -13.48 6.27 8.31
N ALA A 196 -12.90 7.48 8.34
CA ALA A 196 -12.36 8.08 9.56
C ALA A 196 -13.44 8.42 10.60
N GLU A 197 -14.64 8.75 10.15
CA GLU A 197 -15.78 9.09 11.03
C GLU A 197 -16.50 7.87 11.59
N LEU A 198 -16.23 6.66 11.05
CA LEU A 198 -16.74 5.41 11.61
C LEU A 198 -16.04 5.10 12.94
N VAL A 199 -16.71 5.48 14.03
CA VAL A 199 -16.25 5.21 15.39
C VAL A 199 -17.09 4.08 15.97
N TYR A 200 -16.43 3.05 16.45
CA TYR A 200 -17.09 1.90 17.06
C TYR A 200 -17.04 2.01 18.59
N GLU A 201 -17.98 1.35 19.27
CA GLU A 201 -18.02 1.35 20.74
C GLU A 201 -16.75 0.76 21.36
N TRP A 202 -16.16 -0.23 20.70
CA TRP A 202 -14.93 -0.90 21.12
C TRP A 202 -13.62 -0.16 20.75
N ASP A 203 -13.69 0.94 19.98
CA ASP A 203 -12.51 1.77 19.73
C ASP A 203 -12.00 2.37 21.03
N SER A 204 -10.68 2.30 21.24
CA SER A 204 -10.05 2.96 22.40
C SER A 204 -10.20 4.48 22.32
N THR A 205 -9.97 5.16 23.44
CA THR A 205 -9.99 6.63 23.50
C THR A 205 -8.97 7.23 22.54
N GLU A 206 -7.80 6.61 22.44
CA GLU A 206 -6.70 7.01 21.56
C GLU A 206 -7.09 6.81 20.08
N ALA A 207 -7.72 5.67 19.74
CA ALA A 207 -8.20 5.40 18.39
C ALA A 207 -9.27 6.41 17.96
N LYS A 208 -10.23 6.73 18.84
CA LYS A 208 -11.26 7.75 18.60
C LYS A 208 -10.64 9.13 18.37
N ALA A 209 -9.64 9.50 19.16
CA ALA A 209 -8.92 10.76 18.99
C ALA A 209 -8.11 10.80 17.68
N ALA A 210 -7.44 9.70 17.32
CA ALA A 210 -6.71 9.58 16.05
C ALA A 210 -7.64 9.73 14.85
N LYS A 211 -8.76 9.01 14.83
CA LYS A 211 -9.79 9.10 13.78
C LYS A 211 -10.35 10.51 13.63
N LYS A 212 -10.61 11.20 14.74
CA LYS A 212 -11.05 12.61 14.72
C LYS A 212 -10.01 13.52 14.07
N ASN A 213 -8.75 13.39 14.48
CA ASN A 213 -7.65 14.18 13.89
C ASN A 213 -7.50 13.90 12.39
N ILE A 214 -7.64 12.65 11.97
CA ILE A 214 -7.62 12.26 10.56
C ILE A 214 -8.77 12.90 9.79
N ALA A 215 -9.98 12.88 10.33
CA ALA A 215 -11.13 13.53 9.72
C ALA A 215 -10.86 15.03 9.48
N ASP A 216 -10.24 15.71 10.43
CA ASP A 216 -9.88 17.13 10.30
C ASP A 216 -8.82 17.36 9.22
N VAL A 217 -7.80 16.48 9.13
CA VAL A 217 -6.79 16.50 8.05
C VAL A 217 -7.45 16.32 6.69
N ILE A 218 -8.32 15.32 6.53
CA ILE A 218 -9.01 15.05 5.25
C ILE A 218 -9.92 16.21 4.87
N ARG A 219 -10.73 16.76 5.79
CA ARG A 219 -11.60 17.92 5.55
C ARG A 219 -10.80 19.12 5.06
N LYS A 220 -9.65 19.39 5.67
CA LYS A 220 -8.77 20.47 5.24
C LYS A 220 -8.32 20.28 3.77
N HIS A 221 -7.96 19.06 3.37
CA HIS A 221 -7.56 18.75 2.00
C HIS A 221 -8.72 18.72 1.01
N GLN A 222 -9.94 18.37 1.44
CA GLN A 222 -11.13 18.47 0.60
C GLN A 222 -11.52 19.92 0.26
N LEU A 223 -11.06 20.88 1.05
CA LEU A 223 -11.27 22.32 0.79
C LEU A 223 -10.31 22.88 -0.26
N ILE A 224 -9.17 22.19 -0.50
CA ILE A 224 -8.20 22.59 -1.53
C ILE A 224 -8.78 22.26 -2.91
N PRO A 225 -9.01 23.23 -3.78
CA PRO A 225 -9.57 22.98 -5.10
C PRO A 225 -8.62 22.13 -5.95
N ARG A 226 -9.16 21.13 -6.66
CA ARG A 226 -8.38 20.41 -7.67
C ARG A 226 -8.14 21.30 -8.87
N LEU A 227 -6.87 21.46 -9.22
CA LEU A 227 -6.47 22.19 -10.40
C LEU A 227 -6.64 21.31 -11.64
N THR A 228 -7.46 21.77 -12.59
CA THR A 228 -7.58 21.13 -13.90
C THR A 228 -6.77 21.93 -14.92
N TYR A 229 -5.70 21.33 -15.42
CA TYR A 229 -4.85 21.98 -16.42
C TYR A 229 -5.56 22.09 -17.77
N SER A 230 -5.55 23.30 -18.37
CA SER A 230 -6.02 23.53 -19.71
C SER A 230 -4.83 23.72 -20.66
N ARG A 231 -4.70 22.81 -21.65
CA ARG A 231 -3.64 22.89 -22.67
C ARG A 231 -3.73 24.11 -23.56
N GLU A 232 -4.95 24.64 -23.78
CA GLU A 232 -5.20 25.70 -24.76
C GLU A 232 -4.83 27.11 -24.30
N LEU A 233 -4.70 27.33 -22.98
CA LEU A 233 -4.59 28.70 -22.41
C LEU A 233 -3.48 28.88 -21.38
N SER A 234 -2.52 27.95 -21.29
CA SER A 234 -1.41 28.05 -20.30
C SER A 234 -1.89 28.38 -18.89
N GLY A 235 -3.04 27.83 -18.49
CA GLY A 235 -3.70 28.08 -17.22
C GLY A 235 -4.32 26.82 -16.63
N PHE A 236 -4.99 27.01 -15.52
CA PHE A 236 -5.74 25.95 -14.83
C PHE A 236 -7.10 26.48 -14.37
N SER A 237 -8.00 25.56 -14.06
CA SER A 237 -9.28 25.91 -13.46
C SER A 237 -9.55 25.12 -12.19
N PHE A 238 -10.33 25.67 -11.30
CA PHE A 238 -10.81 25.01 -10.09
C PHE A 238 -12.18 25.58 -9.67
N THR A 239 -12.90 24.84 -8.85
CA THR A 239 -14.16 25.31 -8.27
C THR A 239 -13.88 25.98 -6.94
N ALA A 240 -14.06 27.28 -6.85
CA ALA A 240 -13.96 28.04 -5.61
C ALA A 240 -15.26 27.98 -4.84
N LYS A 241 -15.27 27.35 -3.64
CA LYS A 241 -16.47 27.28 -2.79
C LYS A 241 -16.87 28.66 -2.27
N ASP A 242 -18.17 28.89 -2.10
CA ASP A 242 -18.68 30.14 -1.56
C ASP A 242 -18.07 30.50 -0.19
N ALA A 243 -17.90 31.80 0.03
CA ALA A 243 -17.38 32.36 1.28
C ALA A 243 -15.99 31.85 1.72
N LYS A 244 -15.18 31.38 0.76
CA LYS A 244 -13.76 31.03 1.02
C LYS A 244 -12.85 31.90 0.17
N THR A 245 -11.74 32.32 0.75
CA THR A 245 -10.68 33.04 0.05
C THR A 245 -9.59 32.05 -0.34
N TYR A 246 -9.13 32.15 -1.57
CA TYR A 246 -8.07 31.31 -2.13
C TYR A 246 -6.89 32.17 -2.55
N VAL A 247 -5.68 31.71 -2.27
CA VAL A 247 -4.45 32.31 -2.80
C VAL A 247 -3.82 31.36 -3.79
N VAL A 248 -3.58 31.84 -5.01
CA VAL A 248 -2.81 31.12 -6.01
C VAL A 248 -1.34 31.44 -5.78
N GLU A 249 -0.58 30.43 -5.45
CA GLU A 249 0.87 30.55 -5.24
C GLU A 249 1.63 29.90 -6.41
N VAL A 250 2.81 30.38 -6.71
CA VAL A 250 3.68 29.88 -7.77
C VAL A 250 5.09 29.69 -7.28
N THR A 251 5.74 28.67 -7.81
CA THR A 251 7.18 28.42 -7.62
C THR A 251 7.85 27.89 -8.89
N GLN A 252 9.16 28.02 -8.98
CA GLN A 252 9.96 27.41 -10.05
C GLN A 252 10.85 26.27 -9.55
N ASP A 253 11.05 26.17 -8.24
CA ASP A 253 12.01 25.25 -7.61
C ASP A 253 11.43 24.47 -6.41
N PHE A 254 10.14 24.64 -6.11
CA PHE A 254 9.46 24.10 -4.93
C PHE A 254 10.00 24.53 -3.56
N LYS A 255 10.97 25.45 -3.53
CA LYS A 255 11.60 25.93 -2.29
C LYS A 255 10.96 27.20 -1.77
N GLN A 256 10.65 28.13 -2.67
CA GLN A 256 10.00 29.39 -2.34
C GLN A 256 8.72 29.53 -3.17
N TRP A 257 7.62 29.82 -2.48
CA TRP A 257 6.31 30.06 -3.07
C TRP A 257 5.99 31.53 -2.93
N GLY A 258 5.59 32.15 -4.03
CA GLY A 258 5.12 33.52 -4.05
C GLY A 258 3.63 33.59 -4.36
N ASP A 259 2.91 34.44 -3.66
CA ASP A 259 1.50 34.72 -3.92
C ASP A 259 1.37 35.41 -5.27
N LEU A 260 0.47 34.91 -6.10
CA LEU A 260 0.23 35.43 -7.44
C LEU A 260 -1.11 36.14 -7.53
N GLU A 261 -2.14 35.60 -6.95
CA GLU A 261 -3.49 36.16 -6.95
C GLU A 261 -4.32 35.66 -5.77
N THR A 262 -5.19 36.51 -5.26
CA THR A 262 -6.20 36.19 -4.26
C THR A 262 -7.56 36.13 -4.92
N ILE A 263 -8.31 35.06 -4.70
CA ILE A 263 -9.59 34.79 -5.35
C ILE A 263 -10.66 34.53 -4.28
N GLU A 264 -11.74 35.28 -4.35
CA GLU A 264 -12.92 35.05 -3.52
C GLU A 264 -13.81 33.96 -4.12
N GLY A 265 -14.23 33.01 -3.29
CA GLY A 265 -15.10 31.91 -3.72
C GLY A 265 -16.53 32.39 -3.98
N THR A 266 -17.05 31.97 -5.11
CA THR A 266 -18.43 32.27 -5.55
C THR A 266 -19.25 31.01 -5.84
N GLY A 267 -18.79 29.85 -5.43
CA GLY A 267 -19.41 28.56 -5.76
C GLY A 267 -19.22 28.13 -7.21
N LYS A 268 -18.57 28.93 -8.04
CA LYS A 268 -18.39 28.71 -9.48
C LYS A 268 -16.98 28.23 -9.81
N GLN A 269 -16.85 27.70 -11.03
CA GLN A 269 -15.55 27.38 -11.56
C GLN A 269 -14.78 28.68 -11.87
N VAL A 270 -13.59 28.79 -11.31
CA VAL A 270 -12.65 29.88 -11.60
C VAL A 270 -11.62 29.38 -12.62
N LYS A 271 -11.39 30.17 -13.65
CA LYS A 271 -10.35 29.95 -14.61
C LYS A 271 -9.21 30.93 -14.36
N PHE A 272 -8.05 30.40 -14.04
CA PHE A 272 -6.86 31.20 -13.79
C PHE A 272 -5.91 31.13 -14.99
N ILE A 273 -5.44 32.28 -15.43
CA ILE A 273 -4.40 32.42 -16.44
C ILE A 273 -3.28 33.24 -15.83
N ASP A 274 -2.05 32.69 -15.76
CA ASP A 274 -0.92 33.43 -15.21
C ASP A 274 -0.70 34.74 -15.99
N PRO A 275 -0.90 35.91 -15.35
CA PRO A 275 -0.81 37.20 -16.01
C PRO A 275 0.61 37.52 -16.49
N ARG A 276 1.62 36.78 -16.08
CA ARG A 276 3.02 36.96 -16.48
C ARG A 276 3.33 36.23 -17.79
N GLN A 277 2.45 35.40 -18.33
CA GLN A 277 2.59 34.81 -19.64
C GLN A 277 2.06 35.82 -20.70
N PRO A 278 2.77 36.06 -21.80
CA PRO A 278 3.92 35.37 -22.40
C PRO A 278 5.29 36.03 -22.12
N LYS A 279 5.44 36.88 -21.10
CA LYS A 279 6.63 37.67 -20.87
C LYS A 279 7.84 36.91 -20.29
N MET A 280 7.65 35.64 -19.92
CA MET A 280 8.72 34.84 -19.33
C MET A 280 9.14 33.71 -20.28
N PRO A 281 10.44 33.59 -20.61
CA PRO A 281 10.94 32.45 -21.37
C PRO A 281 10.75 31.16 -20.52
N PHE A 282 10.31 30.13 -21.16
CA PHE A 282 9.96 28.82 -20.64
C PHE A 282 10.82 28.29 -19.47
N LYS A 283 10.54 28.72 -18.23
CA LYS A 283 10.89 27.98 -17.04
C LYS A 283 9.63 27.29 -16.55
N ARG A 284 9.74 26.04 -16.09
CA ARG A 284 8.61 25.31 -15.54
C ARG A 284 8.09 26.06 -14.31
N ASN A 285 6.88 26.59 -14.39
CA ASN A 285 6.18 27.14 -13.24
C ASN A 285 5.29 26.04 -12.65
N PHE A 286 5.30 25.96 -11.35
CA PHE A 286 4.42 25.08 -10.59
C PHE A 286 3.47 25.98 -9.80
N TYR A 287 2.21 25.56 -9.73
CA TYR A 287 1.15 26.34 -9.08
C TYR A 287 0.48 25.49 -7.99
N ARG A 288 0.09 26.13 -6.94
CA ARG A 288 -0.84 25.57 -5.96
C ARG A 288 -1.89 26.59 -5.57
N VAL A 289 -3.04 26.11 -5.10
CA VAL A 289 -4.09 26.96 -4.55
C VAL A 289 -4.20 26.66 -3.07
N LYS A 290 -4.18 27.70 -2.27
CA LYS A 290 -4.25 27.64 -0.82
C LYS A 290 -5.52 28.33 -0.35
N VAL A 291 -6.26 27.70 0.56
CA VAL A 291 -7.39 28.35 1.23
C VAL A 291 -6.83 29.24 2.33
N VAL A 292 -7.26 30.49 2.36
CA VAL A 292 -6.98 31.41 3.45
C VAL A 292 -8.17 31.33 4.43
N GLU A 293 -7.89 31.08 5.70
CA GLU A 293 -8.88 31.01 6.76
C GLU A 293 -9.34 32.40 7.18
#